data_dc5017bc53cee1eb6aed1c39c562bbbe
#
_entry.id   dc5017bc53cee1eb6aed1c39c562bbbe
#
_cell.length_a   1.000
_cell.length_b   1.000
_cell.length_c   1.000
_cell.angle_alpha   90.00
_cell.angle_beta   90.00
_cell.angle_gamma   90.00
#
_symmetry.space_group_name_H-M   'P 1'
#
loop_
_entity.id
_entity.type
_entity.pdbx_description
1 polymer ?
#
loop_
_entity_poly.entity_id
_entity_poly.type
_entity_poly.pdbx_seq_one_letter_code
_entity_poly.pdbx_strand_id
1 'polypeptide(L)'
;MSTATYDLVLSGVIYDGTGAKPFEGYVGVTGETITYVGKEKITGKENIAAPAISAGFIDIHTHSDLSMALDGRCESKLFQGVTTDVSGNCAFGPVPINRERMAEHTAHLQGMDFTGGGYQESDISWSDLDGYRATLEKRGIAQNNAP
;
A
#
# COMPACT_ATOMS: atom_id res chain seq x y z
N MET A 1 -0.71 -37.33 -9.28
CA MET A 1 -0.68 -36.19 -8.37
C MET A 1 -0.54 -34.96 -9.23
N SER A 2 -1.57 -34.10 -9.27
CA SER A 2 -1.50 -32.86 -10.05
C SER A 2 -0.56 -31.94 -9.27
N THR A 3 0.61 -31.65 -9.81
CA THR A 3 1.50 -30.62 -9.26
C THR A 3 0.82 -29.29 -9.52
N ALA A 4 0.20 -28.72 -8.50
CA ALA A 4 -0.29 -27.35 -8.58
C ALA A 4 0.89 -26.46 -8.97
N THR A 5 0.81 -25.82 -10.12
CA THR A 5 1.88 -24.93 -10.58
C THR A 5 1.55 -23.53 -10.08
N TYR A 6 2.31 -23.05 -9.11
CA TYR A 6 2.21 -21.67 -8.60
C TYR A 6 2.84 -20.72 -9.62
N ASP A 7 2.34 -19.49 -9.68
CA ASP A 7 2.96 -18.44 -10.48
C ASP A 7 4.25 -17.96 -9.82
N LEU A 8 4.20 -17.78 -8.48
CA LEU A 8 5.35 -17.38 -7.67
C LEU A 8 5.44 -18.26 -6.43
N VAL A 9 6.64 -18.66 -6.07
CA VAL A 9 6.96 -19.30 -4.78
C VAL A 9 8.03 -18.51 -4.05
N LEU A 10 7.73 -18.12 -2.82
CA LEU A 10 8.70 -17.55 -1.90
C LEU A 10 9.16 -18.63 -0.92
N SER A 11 10.45 -18.65 -0.56
CA SER A 11 11.01 -19.59 0.42
C SER A 11 11.89 -18.86 1.43
N GLY A 12 11.76 -19.21 2.70
CA GLY A 12 12.52 -18.62 3.81
C GLY A 12 11.84 -18.79 5.16
N VAL A 13 12.23 -17.98 6.14
CA VAL A 13 11.59 -17.95 7.46
C VAL A 13 10.26 -17.20 7.36
N ILE A 14 9.17 -17.88 7.63
CA ILE A 14 7.81 -17.33 7.51
C ILE A 14 7.31 -16.83 8.86
N TYR A 15 6.85 -15.58 8.86
CA TYR A 15 6.13 -14.90 9.92
C TYR A 15 4.67 -14.77 9.48
N ASP A 16 3.82 -15.72 9.81
CA ASP A 16 2.46 -15.84 9.27
C ASP A 16 1.41 -14.93 9.92
N GLY A 17 1.81 -14.13 10.91
CA GLY A 17 0.91 -13.20 11.61
C GLY A 17 -0.01 -13.85 12.64
N THR A 18 0.05 -15.16 12.86
CA THR A 18 -0.83 -15.87 13.82
C THR A 18 -0.38 -15.73 15.27
N GLY A 19 0.82 -15.17 15.50
CA GLY A 19 1.47 -15.16 16.82
C GLY A 19 2.23 -16.44 17.16
N ALA A 20 2.20 -17.44 16.28
CA ALA A 20 3.01 -18.65 16.43
C ALA A 20 4.50 -18.37 16.14
N LYS A 21 5.36 -19.33 16.51
CA LYS A 21 6.79 -19.19 16.20
C LYS A 21 7.02 -19.25 14.69
N PRO A 22 7.88 -18.38 14.14
CA PRO A 22 8.28 -18.44 12.75
C PRO A 22 8.84 -19.82 12.38
N PHE A 23 8.70 -20.19 11.11
CA PHE A 23 9.17 -21.48 10.62
C PHE A 23 9.77 -21.37 9.22
N GLU A 24 10.73 -22.20 8.91
CA GLU A 24 11.24 -22.37 7.55
C GLU A 24 10.15 -22.99 6.67
N GLY A 25 9.86 -22.38 5.52
CA GLY A 25 8.79 -22.85 4.67
C GLY A 25 8.67 -22.12 3.35
N TYR A 26 7.48 -22.26 2.75
CA TYR A 26 7.17 -21.78 1.41
C TYR A 26 5.83 -21.07 1.39
N VAL A 27 5.75 -20.01 0.59
CA VAL A 27 4.51 -19.32 0.24
C VAL A 27 4.29 -19.49 -1.25
N GLY A 28 3.15 -20.05 -1.65
CA GLY A 28 2.76 -20.22 -3.04
C GLY A 28 1.66 -19.24 -3.44
N VAL A 29 1.87 -18.52 -4.54
CA VAL A 29 0.94 -17.51 -5.07
C VAL A 29 0.44 -17.98 -6.43
N THR A 30 -0.87 -17.86 -6.67
CA THR A 30 -1.52 -18.11 -7.94
C THR A 30 -2.36 -16.89 -8.32
N GLY A 31 -2.02 -16.23 -9.44
CA GLY A 31 -2.55 -14.92 -9.76
C GLY A 31 -2.23 -13.92 -8.67
N GLU A 32 -3.24 -13.32 -8.06
CA GLU A 32 -3.11 -12.33 -6.98
C GLU A 32 -3.38 -12.93 -5.58
N THR A 33 -3.47 -14.25 -5.47
CA THR A 33 -3.89 -14.92 -4.23
C THR A 33 -2.77 -15.81 -3.69
N ILE A 34 -2.52 -15.70 -2.37
CA ILE A 34 -1.70 -16.67 -1.63
C ILE A 34 -2.54 -17.93 -1.48
N THR A 35 -2.12 -19.02 -2.12
CA THR A 35 -2.86 -20.30 -2.16
C THR A 35 -2.19 -21.41 -1.36
N TYR A 36 -0.96 -21.17 -0.89
CA TYR A 36 -0.23 -22.08 -0.03
C TYR A 36 0.67 -21.32 0.96
N VAL A 37 0.67 -21.77 2.20
CA VAL A 37 1.65 -21.41 3.22
C VAL A 37 1.96 -22.68 4.02
N GLY A 38 3.21 -23.14 4.03
CA GLY A 38 3.54 -24.37 4.72
C GLY A 38 5.02 -24.76 4.62
N LYS A 39 5.33 -25.93 5.20
CA LYS A 39 6.72 -26.46 5.28
C LYS A 39 7.11 -27.36 4.12
N GLU A 40 6.12 -27.89 3.41
CA GLU A 40 6.41 -28.78 2.30
C GLU A 40 6.98 -27.99 1.12
N LYS A 41 8.02 -28.54 0.52
CA LYS A 41 8.68 -27.93 -0.62
C LYS A 41 7.74 -27.90 -1.82
N ILE A 42 7.48 -26.72 -2.32
CA ILE A 42 6.72 -26.47 -3.55
C ILE A 42 7.59 -25.73 -4.56
N THR A 43 7.16 -25.69 -5.82
CA THR A 43 7.83 -24.97 -6.91
C THR A 43 6.82 -24.24 -7.75
N GLY A 44 7.20 -23.07 -8.28
CA GLY A 44 6.41 -22.24 -9.16
C GLY A 44 7.15 -21.89 -10.45
N LYS A 45 6.49 -21.12 -11.29
CA LYS A 45 7.10 -20.54 -12.50
C LYS A 45 8.29 -19.64 -12.12
N GLU A 46 8.12 -18.85 -11.07
CA GLU A 46 9.15 -18.05 -10.45
C GLU A 46 9.39 -18.51 -9.01
N ASN A 47 10.64 -18.57 -8.58
CA ASN A 47 11.02 -18.99 -7.23
C ASN A 47 12.02 -17.99 -6.64
N ILE A 48 11.67 -17.38 -5.50
CA ILE A 48 12.49 -16.37 -4.82
C ILE A 48 12.80 -16.86 -3.41
N ALA A 49 14.07 -16.85 -3.05
CA ALA A 49 14.50 -17.08 -1.67
C ALA A 49 14.69 -15.74 -0.97
N ALA A 50 14.15 -15.64 0.26
CA ALA A 50 14.28 -14.48 1.12
C ALA A 50 14.66 -14.90 2.55
N PRO A 51 15.45 -14.10 3.28
CA PRO A 51 15.81 -14.45 4.67
C PRO A 51 14.57 -14.48 5.59
N ALA A 52 13.57 -13.63 5.31
CA ALA A 52 12.33 -13.58 6.06
C ALA A 52 11.16 -13.21 5.13
N ILE A 53 9.98 -13.73 5.43
CA ILE A 53 8.75 -13.51 4.68
C ILE A 53 7.64 -13.21 5.67
N SER A 54 6.92 -12.09 5.46
CA SER A 54 5.71 -11.77 6.19
C SER A 54 4.66 -11.21 5.25
N ALA A 55 3.40 -11.12 5.69
CA ALA A 55 2.43 -10.24 5.05
C ALA A 55 2.92 -8.78 5.09
N GLY A 56 2.54 -7.98 4.11
CA GLY A 56 2.79 -6.55 4.15
C GLY A 56 2.09 -5.89 5.34
N PHE A 57 2.73 -4.89 5.92
CA PHE A 57 2.17 -4.18 7.07
C PHE A 57 1.03 -3.26 6.64
N ILE A 58 0.07 -3.08 7.55
CA ILE A 58 -1.04 -2.13 7.40
C ILE A 58 -0.78 -0.98 8.36
N ASP A 59 -0.57 0.22 7.84
CA ASP A 59 -0.50 1.44 8.64
C ASP A 59 -1.93 1.97 8.82
N ILE A 60 -2.46 1.79 10.02
CA ILE A 60 -3.85 2.11 10.34
C ILE A 60 -4.10 3.58 10.65
N HIS A 61 -3.08 4.43 10.67
CA HIS A 61 -3.20 5.86 10.93
C HIS A 61 -2.06 6.62 10.27
N THR A 62 -2.30 7.17 9.11
CA THR A 62 -1.31 7.92 8.33
C THR A 62 -1.94 9.13 7.66
N HIS A 63 -1.07 10.06 7.24
CA HIS A 63 -1.44 11.27 6.52
C HIS A 63 -0.75 11.31 5.13
N SER A 64 -0.60 10.15 4.52
CA SER A 64 0.05 9.98 3.21
C SER A 64 -0.87 10.22 2.00
N ASP A 65 -2.14 10.57 2.23
CA ASP A 65 -3.16 10.75 1.20
C ASP A 65 -2.71 11.63 0.04
N LEU A 66 -2.19 12.80 0.38
CA LEU A 66 -1.74 13.77 -0.62
C LEU A 66 -0.42 13.39 -1.24
N SER A 67 0.55 12.93 -0.45
CA SER A 67 1.84 12.48 -0.98
C SER A 67 1.66 11.31 -1.95
N MET A 68 0.74 10.39 -1.67
CA MET A 68 0.37 9.29 -2.56
C MET A 68 -0.25 9.80 -3.87
N ALA A 69 -1.10 10.83 -3.80
CA ALA A 69 -1.66 11.45 -5.00
C ALA A 69 -0.65 12.26 -5.80
N LEU A 70 0.45 12.73 -5.20
CA LEU A 70 1.54 13.44 -5.86
C LEU A 70 2.60 12.47 -6.42
N ASP A 71 2.97 11.46 -5.63
CA ASP A 71 3.95 10.45 -6.01
C ASP A 71 3.43 9.04 -5.69
N GLY A 72 2.85 8.39 -6.68
CA GLY A 72 2.29 7.05 -6.55
C GLY A 72 3.31 5.93 -6.27
N ARG A 73 4.62 6.20 -6.27
CA ARG A 73 5.64 5.20 -5.97
C ARG A 73 5.62 4.77 -4.50
N CYS A 74 5.17 5.63 -3.59
CA CYS A 74 5.02 5.35 -2.16
C CYS A 74 6.29 4.74 -1.50
N GLU A 75 7.48 5.08 -2.01
CA GLU A 75 8.75 4.42 -1.67
C GLU A 75 9.04 4.43 -0.16
N SER A 76 8.77 5.54 0.52
CA SER A 76 9.02 5.67 1.96
C SER A 76 8.28 4.63 2.80
N LYS A 77 7.08 4.26 2.38
CA LYS A 77 6.25 3.24 3.04
C LYS A 77 6.65 1.84 2.61
N LEU A 78 6.80 1.61 1.32
CA LEU A 78 7.16 0.29 0.78
C LEU A 78 8.51 -0.20 1.30
N PHE A 79 9.53 0.66 1.39
CA PHE A 79 10.82 0.30 1.97
C PHE A 79 10.75 -0.06 3.47
N GLN A 80 9.67 0.28 4.14
CA GLN A 80 9.38 -0.15 5.51
C GLN A 80 8.48 -1.38 5.57
N GLY A 81 8.07 -1.94 4.43
CA GLY A 81 7.19 -3.10 4.34
C GLY A 81 5.71 -2.79 4.50
N VAL A 82 5.32 -1.52 4.49
CA VAL A 82 3.91 -1.11 4.53
C VAL A 82 3.32 -1.23 3.12
N THR A 83 2.27 -2.03 2.98
CA THR A 83 1.60 -2.29 1.70
C THR A 83 0.17 -1.74 1.66
N THR A 84 -0.35 -1.29 2.80
CA THR A 84 -1.70 -0.71 2.91
C THR A 84 -1.68 0.44 3.91
N ASP A 85 -2.20 1.59 3.50
CA ASP A 85 -2.43 2.74 4.36
C ASP A 85 -3.93 2.91 4.62
N VAL A 86 -4.28 3.21 5.87
CA VAL A 86 -5.59 3.75 6.25
C VAL A 86 -5.40 5.24 6.50
N SER A 87 -5.97 6.06 5.63
CA SER A 87 -5.78 7.51 5.60
C SER A 87 -7.06 8.29 5.93
N GLY A 88 -7.09 9.61 5.73
CA GLY A 88 -8.25 10.44 6.07
C GLY A 88 -8.40 10.73 7.57
N ASN A 89 -7.37 10.48 8.36
CA ASN A 89 -7.40 10.65 9.82
C ASN A 89 -7.32 12.12 10.25
N CYS A 90 -7.70 12.41 11.49
CA CYS A 90 -7.49 13.70 12.17
C CYS A 90 -8.06 14.92 11.42
N ALA A 91 -9.09 14.76 10.60
CA ALA A 91 -9.65 15.79 9.71
C ALA A 91 -8.67 16.32 8.63
N PHE A 92 -7.63 15.55 8.29
CA PHE A 92 -6.65 15.87 7.26
C PHE A 92 -6.83 14.99 6.01
N GLY A 93 -8.05 14.63 5.71
CA GLY A 93 -8.34 13.83 4.52
C GLY A 93 -8.26 14.66 3.23
N PRO A 94 -8.07 13.98 2.09
CA PRO A 94 -8.03 14.62 0.77
C PRO A 94 -9.42 15.04 0.27
N VAL A 95 -10.47 14.68 0.99
CA VAL A 95 -11.88 14.90 0.64
C VAL A 95 -12.75 15.09 1.90
N PRO A 96 -13.92 15.76 1.78
CA PRO A 96 -14.43 16.48 0.61
C PRO A 96 -13.71 17.82 0.40
N ILE A 97 -13.66 18.31 -0.84
CA ILE A 97 -13.06 19.60 -1.17
C ILE A 97 -14.13 20.57 -1.64
N ASN A 98 -14.24 21.70 -0.95
CA ASN A 98 -15.02 22.82 -1.43
C ASN A 98 -14.18 23.67 -2.41
N ARG A 99 -14.53 23.64 -3.70
CA ARG A 99 -13.80 24.36 -4.74
C ARG A 99 -13.77 25.86 -4.56
N GLU A 100 -14.82 26.45 -3.98
CA GLU A 100 -14.88 27.88 -3.69
C GLU A 100 -13.90 28.32 -2.59
N ARG A 101 -13.46 27.34 -1.78
CA ARG A 101 -12.52 27.56 -0.65
C ARG A 101 -11.20 26.83 -0.83
N MET A 102 -10.81 26.57 -2.07
CA MET A 102 -9.62 25.79 -2.40
C MET A 102 -8.35 26.41 -1.80
N ALA A 103 -8.22 27.74 -1.86
CA ALA A 103 -7.06 28.45 -1.31
C ALA A 103 -6.92 28.23 0.22
N GLU A 104 -8.04 28.24 0.95
CA GLU A 104 -8.03 27.99 2.40
C GLU A 104 -7.68 26.53 2.69
N HIS A 105 -8.23 25.59 1.92
CA HIS A 105 -7.93 24.18 2.04
C HIS A 105 -6.44 23.90 1.78
N THR A 106 -5.90 24.46 0.70
CA THR A 106 -4.49 24.34 0.35
C THR A 106 -3.58 24.91 1.43
N ALA A 107 -3.90 26.12 1.93
CA ALA A 107 -3.14 26.74 3.01
C ALA A 107 -3.16 25.92 4.32
N HIS A 108 -4.32 25.32 4.64
CA HIS A 108 -4.45 24.44 5.81
C HIS A 108 -3.52 23.22 5.69
N LEU A 109 -3.52 22.56 4.55
CA LEU A 109 -2.69 21.38 4.32
C LEU A 109 -1.19 21.72 4.20
N GLN A 110 -0.84 22.85 3.57
CA GLN A 110 0.55 23.33 3.51
C GLN A 110 1.10 23.68 4.90
N GLY A 111 0.26 24.20 5.78
CA GLY A 111 0.65 24.53 7.15
C GLY A 111 1.10 23.33 7.98
N MET A 112 0.82 22.13 7.53
CA MET A 112 1.15 20.87 8.21
C MET A 112 2.28 20.09 7.55
N ASP A 113 2.70 20.50 6.36
CA ASP A 113 3.84 19.98 5.57
C ASP A 113 4.16 18.49 5.70
N PHE A 114 3.14 17.66 5.54
CA PHE A 114 3.35 16.20 5.49
C PHE A 114 3.94 15.72 4.16
N THR A 115 4.11 16.62 3.20
CA THR A 115 4.58 16.27 1.85
C THR A 115 6.05 16.57 1.61
N GLY A 116 6.71 17.27 2.57
CA GLY A 116 8.14 17.61 2.46
C GLY A 116 8.49 18.59 1.32
N GLY A 117 7.52 19.21 0.68
CA GLY A 117 7.78 20.06 -0.48
C GLY A 117 6.59 20.89 -0.95
N GLY A 118 5.49 20.83 -0.22
CA GLY A 118 4.28 21.56 -0.55
C GLY A 118 3.64 21.12 -1.87
N TYR A 119 2.33 21.11 -1.89
CA TYR A 119 1.55 20.94 -3.11
C TYR A 119 0.82 22.24 -3.41
N GLN A 120 0.40 22.35 -4.66
CA GLN A 120 -0.30 23.52 -5.17
C GLN A 120 -1.77 23.18 -5.40
N GLU A 121 -2.63 24.19 -5.50
CA GLU A 121 -4.04 23.99 -5.87
C GLU A 121 -4.20 23.21 -7.16
N SER A 122 -3.29 23.40 -8.11
CA SER A 122 -3.28 22.70 -9.41
C SER A 122 -3.08 21.19 -9.30
N ASP A 123 -2.52 20.71 -8.19
CA ASP A 123 -2.27 19.28 -7.96
C ASP A 123 -3.55 18.54 -7.58
N ILE A 124 -4.56 19.27 -7.10
CA ILE A 124 -5.83 18.74 -6.62
C ILE A 124 -6.87 18.79 -7.76
N SER A 125 -7.05 17.69 -8.46
CA SER A 125 -8.00 17.56 -9.56
C SER A 125 -9.38 17.02 -9.15
N TRP A 126 -9.53 16.57 -7.91
CA TRP A 126 -10.74 15.95 -7.36
C TRP A 126 -11.49 16.85 -6.38
N SER A 127 -12.74 16.52 -6.04
CA SER A 127 -13.54 17.21 -5.02
C SER A 127 -14.18 16.23 -4.01
N ASP A 128 -14.30 14.98 -4.39
CA ASP A 128 -14.92 13.91 -3.64
C ASP A 128 -14.08 12.64 -3.67
N LEU A 129 -14.53 11.61 -2.98
CA LEU A 129 -13.81 10.34 -2.85
C LEU A 129 -13.66 9.62 -4.20
N ASP A 130 -14.68 9.65 -5.04
CA ASP A 130 -14.63 8.98 -6.34
C ASP A 130 -13.61 9.66 -7.27
N GLY A 131 -13.55 10.98 -7.27
CA GLY A 131 -12.56 11.75 -8.02
C GLY A 131 -11.14 11.52 -7.49
N TYR A 132 -10.95 11.44 -6.18
CA TYR A 132 -9.66 11.10 -5.56
C TYR A 132 -9.23 9.69 -5.97
N ARG A 133 -10.10 8.71 -5.82
CA ARG A 133 -9.85 7.32 -6.24
C ARG A 133 -9.46 7.24 -7.72
N ALA A 134 -10.24 7.87 -8.60
CA ALA A 134 -9.94 7.90 -10.04
C ALA A 134 -8.57 8.53 -10.34
N THR A 135 -8.15 9.52 -9.54
CA THR A 135 -6.83 10.14 -9.66
C THR A 135 -5.73 9.16 -9.29
N LEU A 136 -5.87 8.42 -8.18
CA LEU A 136 -4.91 7.40 -7.76
C LEU A 136 -4.82 6.26 -8.78
N GLU A 137 -5.95 5.75 -9.24
CA GLU A 137 -6.02 4.69 -10.26
C GLU A 137 -5.35 5.10 -11.57
N LYS A 138 -5.62 6.31 -12.04
CA LYS A 138 -5.02 6.86 -13.27
C LYS A 138 -3.51 7.05 -13.15
N ARG A 139 -3.03 7.50 -12.00
CA ARG A 139 -1.60 7.72 -11.75
C ARG A 139 -0.87 6.39 -11.54
N GLY A 140 -1.52 5.42 -11.00
CA GLY A 140 -0.95 4.19 -10.47
C GLY A 140 -0.27 4.44 -9.13
N ILE A 141 -0.69 3.69 -8.12
CA ILE A 141 -0.06 3.69 -6.80
C ILE A 141 0.51 2.33 -6.50
N ALA A 142 1.68 2.29 -5.87
CA ALA A 142 2.40 1.04 -5.56
C ALA A 142 1.91 0.38 -4.25
N GLN A 143 0.91 0.94 -3.60
CA GLN A 143 0.41 0.58 -2.29
C GLN A 143 -1.12 0.62 -2.30
N ASN A 144 -1.78 -0.16 -1.44
CA ASN A 144 -3.22 -0.03 -1.25
C ASN A 144 -3.54 1.17 -0.36
N ASN A 145 -4.66 1.81 -0.61
CA ASN A 145 -5.18 2.90 0.23
C ASN A 145 -6.64 2.69 0.59
N ALA A 146 -6.97 2.89 1.87
CA ALA A 146 -8.31 2.89 2.44
C ALA A 146 -8.54 4.25 3.10
N PRO A 147 -9.01 5.24 2.32
CA PRO A 147 -9.24 6.61 2.79
C PRO A 147 -10.52 6.75 3.61
#